data_6bc3b1b15ffbbd09ae855fb1a77a9681
#
_entry.id   6bc3b1b15ffbbd09ae855fb1a77a9681
#
_cell.length_a   1.000
_cell.length_b   1.000
_cell.length_c   1.000
_cell.angle_alpha   90.00
_cell.angle_beta   90.00
_cell.angle_gamma   90.00
#
_symmetry.space_group_name_H-M   'P 1'
#
loop_
_entity.id
_entity.type
_entity.pdbx_description
1 polymer ?
#
loop_
_entity_poly.entity_id
_entity_poly.type
_entity_poly.pdbx_seq_one_letter_code
_entity_poly.pdbx_strand_id
1 'polypeptide(L)'
;MRILQVITSLEMGGAETLVVNLIPRLQALGHTVDLCVFNGINTPLMQRLKKECPQTKIYALGHGVYNPLYILKLAKLMRGYDIVHTHNSSPQLFVAIAKVLCSVELVSTEHTTSNRKRDWKWYAPIESWMYSQYSHVICISKIAEEKLREYMGRDWADRTKIQYKRISTINNGVDIQSISSAEPNPYLISLKENRKAILMVAGFREAKDQDSIVRALSLLDQNKYEVWFAGVGMRQDIVKQLAKSFGVADKVRFLGLRTDIPSVLRAADIIVMSSHWEGLSLSNVEGMSVHKPFIASDVNGLREVTKGYGILFPHENAKVLAEEIERFANDDSYYREIADRCFRRALEFDINKMVAGYDEIYQNVYNHRKENIINEIQ
;
A
#
# COMPACT_ATOMS: atom_id res chain seq x y z
N MET A 1 8.34 23.01 -6.98
CA MET A 1 8.23 23.27 -5.51
C MET A 1 9.32 22.48 -4.78
N ARG A 2 9.68 22.94 -3.59
CA ARG A 2 10.52 22.18 -2.65
C ARG A 2 9.65 21.48 -1.64
N ILE A 3 9.69 20.15 -1.60
CA ILE A 3 8.83 19.30 -0.78
C ILE A 3 9.71 18.50 0.18
N LEU A 4 9.37 18.48 1.46
CA LEU A 4 9.99 17.64 2.47
C LEU A 4 9.04 16.51 2.85
N GLN A 5 9.39 15.26 2.54
CA GLN A 5 8.70 14.09 3.07
C GLN A 5 9.22 13.79 4.47
N VAL A 6 8.34 13.59 5.46
CA VAL A 6 8.72 13.30 6.85
C VAL A 6 8.06 12.02 7.32
N ILE A 7 8.87 11.04 7.71
CA ILE A 7 8.40 9.73 8.18
C ILE A 7 9.22 9.25 9.39
N THR A 8 8.72 8.30 10.14
CA THR A 8 9.41 7.76 11.31
C THR A 8 10.73 7.07 10.96
N SER A 9 10.69 6.15 10.01
CA SER A 9 11.85 5.38 9.49
C SER A 9 11.49 4.87 8.09
N LEU A 10 12.43 4.21 7.41
CA LEU A 10 12.17 3.44 6.20
C LEU A 10 12.29 1.92 6.46
N GLU A 11 11.75 1.45 7.58
CA GLU A 11 11.57 0.01 7.80
C GLU A 11 10.52 -0.58 6.85
N MET A 12 10.34 -1.90 6.81
CA MET A 12 9.40 -2.51 5.86
C MET A 12 7.94 -2.26 6.29
N GLY A 13 7.22 -1.47 5.50
CA GLY A 13 5.81 -1.17 5.69
C GLY A 13 5.19 -0.49 4.47
N GLY A 14 3.86 -0.37 4.46
CA GLY A 14 3.13 0.24 3.34
C GLY A 14 3.39 1.73 3.17
N ALA A 15 3.48 2.48 4.28
CA ALA A 15 3.78 3.91 4.27
C ALA A 15 5.19 4.19 3.77
N GLU A 16 6.16 3.39 4.21
CA GLU A 16 7.56 3.47 3.86
C GLU A 16 7.77 3.17 2.37
N THR A 17 7.13 2.11 1.88
CA THR A 17 7.14 1.75 0.45
C THR A 17 6.51 2.84 -0.41
N LEU A 18 5.38 3.42 0.05
CA LEU A 18 4.74 4.56 -0.64
C LEU A 18 5.70 5.73 -0.77
N VAL A 19 6.35 6.16 0.31
CA VAL A 19 7.29 7.31 0.31
C VAL A 19 8.45 7.06 -0.65
N VAL A 20 9.06 5.86 -0.62
CA VAL A 20 10.17 5.49 -1.51
C VAL A 20 9.74 5.49 -2.98
N ASN A 21 8.51 5.09 -3.28
CA ASN A 21 7.97 5.11 -4.63
C ASN A 21 7.51 6.50 -5.10
N LEU A 22 7.06 7.36 -4.16
CA LEU A 22 6.54 8.69 -4.44
C LEU A 22 7.65 9.68 -4.79
N ILE A 23 8.77 9.66 -4.05
CA ILE A 23 9.88 10.62 -4.19
C ILE A 23 10.40 10.70 -5.64
N PRO A 24 10.85 9.60 -6.29
CA PRO A 24 11.39 9.67 -7.65
C PRO A 24 10.38 10.18 -8.67
N ARG A 25 9.09 9.86 -8.49
CA ARG A 25 8.03 10.26 -9.41
C ARG A 25 7.68 11.75 -9.28
N LEU A 26 7.67 12.29 -8.07
CA LEU A 26 7.51 13.72 -7.85
C LEU A 26 8.72 14.51 -8.41
N GLN A 27 9.93 13.94 -8.29
CA GLN A 27 11.12 14.55 -8.91
C GLN A 27 11.03 14.56 -10.44
N ALA A 28 10.48 13.50 -11.04
CA ALA A 28 10.22 13.43 -12.49
C ALA A 28 9.20 14.49 -12.94
N LEU A 29 8.30 14.94 -12.07
CA LEU A 29 7.39 16.07 -12.31
C LEU A 29 8.05 17.45 -12.09
N GLY A 30 9.36 17.51 -11.83
CA GLY A 30 10.11 18.75 -11.67
C GLY A 30 10.12 19.33 -10.24
N HIS A 31 9.72 18.56 -9.23
CA HIS A 31 9.86 18.98 -7.83
C HIS A 31 11.24 18.67 -7.28
N THR A 32 11.70 19.48 -6.33
CA THR A 32 12.82 19.11 -5.44
C THR A 32 12.23 18.42 -4.23
N VAL A 33 12.52 17.13 -4.05
CA VAL A 33 11.94 16.33 -2.98
C VAL A 33 13.04 15.75 -2.11
N ASP A 34 13.02 16.11 -0.84
CA ASP A 34 13.95 15.61 0.18
C ASP A 34 13.20 14.78 1.23
N LEU A 35 13.93 13.98 2.00
CA LEU A 35 13.39 13.08 3.02
C LEU A 35 13.95 13.44 4.40
N CYS A 36 13.08 13.49 5.40
CA CYS A 36 13.45 13.52 6.81
C CYS A 36 12.93 12.27 7.52
N VAL A 37 13.81 11.52 8.17
CA VAL A 37 13.47 10.37 9.00
C VAL A 37 13.80 10.65 10.46
N PHE A 38 12.94 10.22 11.39
CA PHE A 38 13.21 10.34 12.82
C PHE A 38 14.30 9.35 13.23
N ASN A 39 14.22 8.12 12.72
CA ASN A 39 15.21 7.08 12.91
C ASN A 39 15.94 6.79 11.59
N GLY A 40 17.23 7.09 11.55
CA GLY A 40 18.08 6.98 10.37
C GLY A 40 18.69 5.59 10.13
N ILE A 41 18.03 4.50 10.58
CA ILE A 41 18.49 3.12 10.34
C ILE A 41 18.64 2.86 8.83
N ASN A 42 19.77 2.25 8.45
CA ASN A 42 20.04 1.89 7.06
C ASN A 42 19.32 0.59 6.66
N THR A 43 18.09 0.72 6.20
CA THR A 43 17.20 -0.37 5.78
C THR A 43 17.33 -0.66 4.28
N PRO A 44 16.82 -1.80 3.77
CA PRO A 44 16.75 -2.06 2.33
C PRO A 44 16.03 -0.97 1.54
N LEU A 45 14.92 -0.40 2.05
CA LEU A 45 14.22 0.71 1.43
C LEU A 45 15.05 2.00 1.40
N MET A 46 15.80 2.27 2.46
CA MET A 46 16.74 3.40 2.52
C MET A 46 17.86 3.26 1.47
N GLN A 47 18.41 2.05 1.32
CA GLN A 47 19.44 1.75 0.32
C GLN A 47 18.89 1.89 -1.10
N ARG A 48 17.67 1.39 -1.33
CA ARG A 48 16.96 1.51 -2.61
C ARG A 48 16.77 2.99 -2.98
N LEU A 49 16.25 3.81 -2.06
CA LEU A 49 16.04 5.24 -2.31
C LEU A 49 17.34 5.97 -2.64
N LYS A 50 18.42 5.70 -1.90
CA LYS A 50 19.75 6.29 -2.17
C LYS A 50 20.30 5.91 -3.55
N LYS A 51 20.01 4.69 -4.00
CA LYS A 51 20.45 4.20 -5.32
C LYS A 51 19.62 4.79 -6.45
N GLU A 52 18.30 4.84 -6.29
CA GLU A 52 17.36 5.32 -7.33
C GLU A 52 17.32 6.85 -7.42
N CYS A 53 17.53 7.55 -6.29
CA CYS A 53 17.43 9.00 -6.17
C CYS A 53 18.65 9.61 -5.45
N PRO A 54 19.87 9.56 -6.03
CA PRO A 54 21.08 10.05 -5.37
C PRO A 54 21.06 11.56 -5.08
N GLN A 55 20.22 12.33 -5.76
CA GLN A 55 20.03 13.78 -5.55
C GLN A 55 19.15 14.10 -4.33
N THR A 56 18.39 13.15 -3.79
CA THR A 56 17.53 13.34 -2.61
C THR A 56 18.38 13.54 -1.37
N LYS A 57 18.22 14.66 -0.71
CA LYS A 57 18.83 14.87 0.61
C LYS A 57 18.05 14.12 1.67
N ILE A 58 18.74 13.32 2.46
CA ILE A 58 18.15 12.53 3.54
C ILE A 58 18.64 13.05 4.88
N TYR A 59 17.72 13.55 5.69
CA TYR A 59 18.00 14.08 7.03
C TYR A 59 17.54 13.07 8.08
N ALA A 60 18.47 12.58 8.92
CA ALA A 60 18.16 11.75 10.08
C ALA A 60 18.19 12.61 11.35
N LEU A 61 17.07 12.65 12.10
CA LEU A 61 17.01 13.45 13.33
C LEU A 61 17.75 12.80 14.51
N GLY A 62 17.81 11.46 14.52
CA GLY A 62 18.48 10.67 15.54
C GLY A 62 18.17 9.18 15.45
N HIS A 63 18.06 8.50 16.61
CA HIS A 63 17.80 7.06 16.71
C HIS A 63 16.52 6.70 17.47
N GLY A 64 15.72 7.69 17.87
CA GLY A 64 14.47 7.49 18.60
C GLY A 64 13.30 8.20 17.95
N VAL A 65 12.08 7.92 18.46
CA VAL A 65 10.84 8.50 17.91
C VAL A 65 10.38 9.71 18.71
N TYR A 66 10.58 9.74 20.02
CA TYR A 66 10.02 10.74 20.95
C TYR A 66 11.13 11.58 21.61
N ASN A 67 11.84 12.38 20.82
CA ASN A 67 12.82 13.34 21.36
C ASN A 67 12.34 14.77 21.10
N PRO A 68 12.02 15.58 22.15
CA PRO A 68 11.53 16.95 22.00
C PRO A 68 12.45 17.87 21.21
N LEU A 69 13.77 17.62 21.21
CA LEU A 69 14.75 18.39 20.44
C LEU A 69 14.51 18.29 18.91
N TYR A 70 13.78 17.27 18.46
CA TYR A 70 13.42 17.16 17.05
C TYR A 70 12.51 18.29 16.58
N ILE A 71 11.71 18.90 17.47
CA ILE A 71 10.87 20.04 17.14
C ILE A 71 11.72 21.23 16.63
N LEU A 72 12.80 21.55 17.32
CA LEU A 72 13.70 22.65 16.92
C LEU A 72 14.46 22.32 15.63
N LYS A 73 14.92 21.06 15.48
CA LYS A 73 15.59 20.60 14.24
C LYS A 73 14.62 20.67 13.06
N LEU A 74 13.37 20.20 13.23
CA LEU A 74 12.32 20.26 12.22
C LEU A 74 11.98 21.71 11.85
N ALA A 75 11.76 22.59 12.84
CA ALA A 75 11.45 24.00 12.57
C ALA A 75 12.56 24.70 11.75
N LYS A 76 13.83 24.39 12.02
CA LYS A 76 14.96 24.91 11.23
C LYS A 76 14.96 24.33 9.81
N LEU A 77 14.75 23.01 9.67
CA LEU A 77 14.76 22.31 8.39
C LEU A 77 13.59 22.75 7.49
N MET A 78 12.39 22.82 8.07
CA MET A 78 11.14 23.11 7.35
C MET A 78 11.12 24.48 6.67
N ARG A 79 11.83 25.48 7.20
CA ARG A 79 11.93 26.84 6.62
C ARG A 79 12.45 26.85 5.18
N GLY A 80 13.12 25.80 4.75
CA GLY A 80 13.67 25.68 3.39
C GLY A 80 12.70 25.07 2.38
N TYR A 81 11.44 24.77 2.75
CA TYR A 81 10.50 24.05 1.91
C TYR A 81 9.19 24.80 1.73
N ASP A 82 8.54 24.55 0.61
CA ASP A 82 7.21 25.08 0.31
C ASP A 82 6.13 24.24 0.99
N ILE A 83 6.32 22.90 0.98
CA ILE A 83 5.41 21.92 1.57
C ILE A 83 6.21 20.93 2.43
N VAL A 84 5.67 20.60 3.59
CA VAL A 84 6.11 19.51 4.43
C VAL A 84 5.00 18.47 4.51
N HIS A 85 5.29 17.27 4.03
CA HIS A 85 4.34 16.18 4.00
C HIS A 85 4.73 15.09 5.01
N THR A 86 3.82 14.79 5.92
CA THR A 86 4.05 13.84 7.01
C THR A 86 3.36 12.51 6.77
N HIS A 87 4.05 11.45 7.16
CA HIS A 87 3.55 10.09 7.21
C HIS A 87 3.72 9.54 8.62
N ASN A 88 2.74 8.81 9.13
CA ASN A 88 2.70 8.27 10.50
C ASN A 88 2.43 9.33 11.60
N SER A 89 1.79 8.88 12.68
CA SER A 89 1.25 9.75 13.74
C SER A 89 2.30 10.51 14.55
N SER A 90 3.53 9.98 14.71
CA SER A 90 4.57 10.68 15.47
C SER A 90 5.15 11.86 14.69
N PRO A 91 5.59 11.71 13.43
CA PRO A 91 5.95 12.85 12.57
C PRO A 91 4.84 13.90 12.48
N GLN A 92 3.58 13.50 12.35
CA GLN A 92 2.44 14.44 12.29
C GLN A 92 2.44 15.40 13.48
N LEU A 93 2.53 14.89 14.71
CA LEU A 93 2.48 15.73 15.91
C LEU A 93 3.72 16.65 16.01
N PHE A 94 4.91 16.11 15.79
CA PHE A 94 6.15 16.90 15.91
C PHE A 94 6.26 18.00 14.86
N VAL A 95 5.84 17.72 13.62
CA VAL A 95 5.81 18.71 12.54
C VAL A 95 4.75 19.77 12.79
N ALA A 96 3.56 19.40 13.29
CA ALA A 96 2.52 20.36 13.69
C ALA A 96 3.01 21.33 14.77
N ILE A 97 3.73 20.84 15.78
CA ILE A 97 4.36 21.70 16.82
C ILE A 97 5.45 22.58 16.20
N ALA A 98 6.30 22.01 15.35
CA ALA A 98 7.38 22.78 14.71
C ALA A 98 6.85 23.89 13.79
N LYS A 99 5.68 23.72 13.16
CA LYS A 99 5.03 24.74 12.33
C LYS A 99 4.80 26.07 13.06
N VAL A 100 4.54 26.03 14.37
CA VAL A 100 4.36 27.26 15.17
C VAL A 100 5.59 28.18 15.11
N LEU A 101 6.76 27.62 14.80
CA LEU A 101 8.04 28.33 14.72
C LEU A 101 8.45 28.69 13.28
N CYS A 102 7.66 28.33 12.27
CA CYS A 102 7.98 28.57 10.85
C CYS A 102 6.71 28.62 9.98
N SER A 103 6.77 29.41 8.91
CA SER A 103 5.68 29.52 7.94
C SER A 103 5.90 28.54 6.78
N VAL A 104 5.19 27.40 6.79
CA VAL A 104 5.22 26.38 5.76
C VAL A 104 3.86 25.67 5.67
N GLU A 105 3.50 25.19 4.50
CA GLU A 105 2.26 24.42 4.34
C GLU A 105 2.47 22.94 4.71
N LEU A 106 1.51 22.39 5.46
CA LEU A 106 1.54 21.02 5.92
C LEU A 106 0.50 20.16 5.20
N VAL A 107 0.96 19.03 4.68
CA VAL A 107 0.12 17.95 4.16
C VAL A 107 0.40 16.69 4.97
N SER A 108 -0.60 15.86 5.18
CA SER A 108 -0.45 14.58 5.89
C SER A 108 -1.13 13.45 5.14
N THR A 109 -0.56 12.22 5.22
CA THR A 109 -1.22 11.01 4.76
C THR A 109 -1.59 10.10 5.93
N GLU A 110 -2.88 9.75 6.01
CA GLU A 110 -3.40 8.72 6.92
C GLU A 110 -3.26 7.33 6.28
N HIS A 111 -2.40 6.49 6.89
CA HIS A 111 -2.08 5.15 6.41
C HIS A 111 -2.88 4.03 7.07
N THR A 112 -3.69 4.35 8.08
CA THR A 112 -4.42 3.35 8.87
C THR A 112 -5.87 3.75 9.07
N THR A 113 -6.73 2.75 9.26
CA THR A 113 -8.14 2.94 9.63
C THR A 113 -8.34 3.04 11.13
N SER A 114 -7.32 2.69 11.93
CA SER A 114 -7.37 2.71 13.39
C SER A 114 -6.08 3.28 13.99
N ASN A 115 -6.23 4.04 15.06
CA ASN A 115 -5.13 4.57 15.84
C ASN A 115 -5.45 4.36 17.33
N ARG A 116 -4.65 3.53 18.01
CA ARG A 116 -4.85 3.23 19.46
C ARG A 116 -4.88 4.48 20.33
N LYS A 117 -4.26 5.60 19.93
CA LYS A 117 -4.29 6.85 20.68
C LYS A 117 -5.70 7.48 20.70
N ARG A 118 -6.56 7.16 19.72
CA ARG A 118 -7.94 7.63 19.63
C ARG A 118 -8.84 7.03 20.71
N ASP A 119 -8.42 5.94 21.36
CA ASP A 119 -9.10 5.36 22.51
C ASP A 119 -8.89 6.21 23.78
N TRP A 120 -7.91 7.13 23.77
CA TRP A 120 -7.59 8.00 24.91
C TRP A 120 -8.36 9.32 24.82
N LYS A 121 -9.42 9.48 25.59
CA LYS A 121 -10.27 10.69 25.57
C LYS A 121 -9.49 12.02 25.77
N TRP A 122 -8.41 11.99 26.56
CA TRP A 122 -7.55 13.16 26.78
C TRP A 122 -6.69 13.53 25.56
N TYR A 123 -6.50 12.62 24.62
CA TYR A 123 -5.69 12.85 23.41
C TYR A 123 -6.48 13.56 22.30
N ALA A 124 -7.80 13.46 22.30
CA ALA A 124 -8.65 14.03 21.26
C ALA A 124 -8.47 15.56 21.04
N PRO A 125 -8.33 16.41 22.07
CA PRO A 125 -8.05 17.84 21.87
C PRO A 125 -6.69 18.09 21.21
N ILE A 126 -5.68 17.29 21.58
CA ILE A 126 -4.33 17.40 21.01
C ILE A 126 -4.36 17.01 19.53
N GLU A 127 -5.04 15.92 19.19
CA GLU A 127 -5.16 15.45 17.82
C GLU A 127 -5.98 16.42 16.97
N SER A 128 -7.08 16.97 17.50
CA SER A 128 -7.87 18.02 16.83
C SER A 128 -7.04 19.26 16.53
N TRP A 129 -6.26 19.74 17.51
CA TRP A 129 -5.34 20.86 17.30
C TRP A 129 -4.26 20.50 16.27
N MET A 130 -3.67 19.30 16.33
CA MET A 130 -2.67 18.82 15.38
C MET A 130 -3.21 18.86 13.95
N TYR A 131 -4.38 18.29 13.70
CA TYR A 131 -5.00 18.32 12.37
C TYR A 131 -5.37 19.72 11.91
N SER A 132 -5.67 20.67 12.83
CA SER A 132 -5.94 22.06 12.46
C SER A 132 -4.72 22.77 11.86
N GLN A 133 -3.51 22.25 12.11
CA GLN A 133 -2.27 22.79 11.54
C GLN A 133 -2.01 22.33 10.09
N TYR A 134 -2.72 21.30 9.63
CA TYR A 134 -2.56 20.74 8.28
C TYR A 134 -3.50 21.42 7.30
N SER A 135 -2.95 21.85 6.18
CA SER A 135 -3.70 22.46 5.07
C SER A 135 -4.51 21.40 4.33
N HIS A 136 -3.97 20.16 4.24
CA HIS A 136 -4.67 19.03 3.62
C HIS A 136 -4.29 17.70 4.28
N VAL A 137 -5.27 16.79 4.36
CA VAL A 137 -5.10 15.41 4.82
C VAL A 137 -5.52 14.46 3.71
N ILE A 138 -4.62 13.58 3.32
CA ILE A 138 -4.84 12.54 2.31
C ILE A 138 -5.13 11.23 3.05
N CYS A 139 -6.21 10.54 2.71
CA CYS A 139 -6.52 9.21 3.21
C CYS A 139 -6.25 8.18 2.11
N ILE A 140 -5.57 7.08 2.44
CA ILE A 140 -5.20 6.04 1.45
C ILE A 140 -6.38 5.17 0.98
N SER A 141 -7.57 5.36 1.56
CA SER A 141 -8.80 4.67 1.17
C SER A 141 -10.02 5.42 1.66
N LYS A 142 -11.18 5.17 1.04
CA LYS A 142 -12.46 5.71 1.51
C LYS A 142 -12.77 5.33 2.96
N ILE A 143 -12.47 4.09 3.35
CA ILE A 143 -12.68 3.61 4.72
C ILE A 143 -11.84 4.44 5.70
N ALA A 144 -10.58 4.74 5.36
CA ALA A 144 -9.73 5.58 6.19
C ALA A 144 -10.28 7.02 6.30
N GLU A 145 -10.80 7.58 5.21
CA GLU A 145 -11.46 8.89 5.20
C GLU A 145 -12.72 8.90 6.07
N GLU A 146 -13.60 7.92 5.91
CA GLU A 146 -14.83 7.79 6.68
C GLU A 146 -14.54 7.67 8.19
N LYS A 147 -13.56 6.85 8.58
CA LYS A 147 -13.14 6.70 9.98
C LYS A 147 -12.52 7.98 10.55
N LEU A 148 -11.74 8.70 9.76
CA LEU A 148 -11.20 9.98 10.19
C LEU A 148 -12.31 11.04 10.34
N ARG A 149 -13.26 11.12 9.39
CA ARG A 149 -14.42 12.02 9.45
C ARG A 149 -15.34 11.70 10.64
N GLU A 150 -15.56 10.41 10.91
CA GLU A 150 -16.33 9.96 12.07
C GLU A 150 -15.68 10.44 13.39
N TYR A 151 -14.36 10.27 13.50
CA TYR A 151 -13.60 10.65 14.68
C TYR A 151 -13.50 12.17 14.89
N MET A 152 -13.20 12.92 13.84
CA MET A 152 -13.00 14.37 13.92
C MET A 152 -14.32 15.17 13.93
N GLY A 153 -15.45 14.54 13.59
CA GLY A 153 -16.73 15.17 13.35
C GLY A 153 -16.85 15.72 11.91
N ARG A 154 -18.06 15.65 11.35
CA ARG A 154 -18.33 16.07 9.97
C ARG A 154 -17.97 17.54 9.74
N ASP A 155 -18.29 18.40 10.69
CA ASP A 155 -18.03 19.84 10.61
C ASP A 155 -16.54 20.17 10.48
N TRP A 156 -15.63 19.34 10.98
CA TRP A 156 -14.19 19.58 10.84
C TRP A 156 -13.72 19.46 9.39
N ALA A 157 -14.18 18.43 8.70
CA ALA A 157 -13.83 18.19 7.31
C ALA A 157 -14.44 19.23 6.36
N ASP A 158 -15.59 19.79 6.75
CA ASP A 158 -16.40 20.74 5.95
C ASP A 158 -16.24 22.20 6.41
N ARG A 159 -15.50 22.47 7.49
CA ARG A 159 -15.16 23.84 7.95
C ARG A 159 -14.23 24.52 6.96
N THR A 160 -14.77 24.87 5.81
CA THR A 160 -14.03 25.57 4.78
C THR A 160 -14.37 27.06 4.77
N LYS A 161 -13.52 27.85 5.43
CA LYS A 161 -13.19 29.19 4.90
C LYS A 161 -12.22 29.11 3.71
N ILE A 162 -11.93 27.90 3.21
CA ILE A 162 -10.93 27.57 2.21
C ILE A 162 -11.67 27.00 1.00
N GLN A 163 -11.37 27.49 -0.20
CA GLN A 163 -12.03 27.11 -1.46
C GLN A 163 -11.81 25.64 -1.90
N TYR A 164 -11.04 24.83 -1.18
CA TYR A 164 -10.80 23.43 -1.50
C TYR A 164 -11.08 22.50 -0.31
N LYS A 165 -11.42 21.26 -0.61
CA LYS A 165 -11.65 20.23 0.40
C LYS A 165 -10.37 19.97 1.19
N ARG A 166 -10.47 19.97 2.53
CA ARG A 166 -9.36 19.76 3.45
C ARG A 166 -8.94 18.31 3.58
N ILE A 167 -9.77 17.40 3.11
CA ILE A 167 -9.56 15.94 3.16
C ILE A 167 -9.94 15.33 1.83
N SER A 168 -9.13 14.40 1.35
CA SER A 168 -9.42 13.65 0.14
C SER A 168 -8.88 12.23 0.24
N THR A 169 -9.47 11.31 -0.52
CA THR A 169 -8.98 9.96 -0.68
C THR A 169 -8.13 9.86 -1.93
N ILE A 170 -6.89 9.39 -1.76
CA ILE A 170 -6.02 8.93 -2.84
C ILE A 170 -5.61 7.51 -2.50
N ASN A 171 -6.12 6.55 -3.25
CA ASN A 171 -5.77 5.15 -3.06
C ASN A 171 -4.26 4.93 -3.29
N ASN A 172 -3.65 4.06 -2.49
CA ASN A 172 -2.28 3.65 -2.74
C ASN A 172 -2.15 3.04 -4.14
N GLY A 173 -1.08 3.42 -4.82
CA GLY A 173 -0.80 2.99 -6.18
C GLY A 173 0.21 1.85 -6.25
N VAL A 174 0.09 1.06 -7.31
CA VAL A 174 1.00 -0.03 -7.69
C VAL A 174 1.64 0.32 -9.03
N ASP A 175 2.92 0.00 -9.20
CA ASP A 175 3.63 0.15 -10.47
C ASP A 175 3.20 -0.95 -11.45
N ILE A 176 2.03 -0.72 -12.07
CA ILE A 176 1.38 -1.68 -12.96
C ILE A 176 2.27 -1.99 -14.17
N GLN A 177 2.93 -0.98 -14.72
CA GLN A 177 3.80 -1.16 -15.89
C GLN A 177 4.99 -2.07 -15.54
N SER A 178 5.66 -1.83 -14.42
CA SER A 178 6.78 -2.66 -13.97
C SER A 178 6.38 -4.12 -13.76
N ILE A 179 5.17 -4.36 -13.22
CA ILE A 179 4.69 -5.72 -12.96
C ILE A 179 4.25 -6.40 -14.25
N SER A 180 3.45 -5.72 -15.07
CA SER A 180 2.88 -6.32 -16.29
C SER A 180 3.92 -6.60 -17.37
N SER A 181 5.00 -5.81 -17.44
CA SER A 181 6.09 -5.97 -18.40
C SER A 181 7.25 -6.86 -17.91
N ALA A 182 7.20 -7.33 -16.64
CA ALA A 182 8.24 -8.17 -16.11
C ALA A 182 8.33 -9.51 -16.84
N GLU A 183 9.55 -9.97 -17.09
CA GLU A 183 9.77 -11.30 -17.65
C GLU A 183 9.38 -12.38 -16.62
N PRO A 184 8.62 -13.41 -17.02
CA PRO A 184 8.29 -14.51 -16.14
C PRO A 184 9.55 -15.21 -15.60
N ASN A 185 9.55 -15.63 -14.35
CA ASN A 185 10.69 -16.32 -13.76
C ASN A 185 10.93 -17.68 -14.47
N PRO A 186 12.05 -17.87 -15.21
CA PRO A 186 12.26 -19.03 -16.06
C PRO A 186 12.41 -20.33 -15.24
N TYR A 187 12.98 -20.25 -14.05
CA TYR A 187 13.09 -21.38 -13.15
C TYR A 187 11.72 -21.88 -12.69
N LEU A 188 10.81 -20.98 -12.32
CA LEU A 188 9.45 -21.35 -11.91
C LEU A 188 8.65 -21.91 -13.07
N ILE A 189 8.84 -21.41 -14.29
CA ILE A 189 8.21 -21.97 -15.50
C ILE A 189 8.69 -23.41 -15.71
N SER A 190 9.99 -23.67 -15.59
CA SER A 190 10.54 -25.02 -15.76
C SER A 190 10.05 -26.00 -14.68
N LEU A 191 9.84 -25.51 -13.45
CA LEU A 191 9.38 -26.34 -12.33
C LEU A 191 7.94 -26.81 -12.47
N LYS A 192 7.06 -26.00 -13.04
CA LYS A 192 5.63 -26.36 -13.16
C LYS A 192 5.36 -27.38 -14.26
N GLU A 193 6.32 -27.59 -15.18
CA GLU A 193 6.15 -28.49 -16.34
C GLU A 193 4.85 -28.18 -17.10
N ASN A 194 3.95 -29.17 -17.18
CA ASN A 194 2.62 -29.02 -17.84
C ASN A 194 1.51 -28.65 -16.85
N ARG A 195 1.83 -28.41 -15.56
CA ARG A 195 0.83 -28.03 -14.55
C ARG A 195 0.50 -26.53 -14.58
N LYS A 196 -0.71 -26.21 -14.17
CA LYS A 196 -1.10 -24.80 -13.90
C LYS A 196 -0.72 -24.44 -12.47
N ALA A 197 0.03 -23.37 -12.32
CA ALA A 197 0.48 -22.84 -11.02
C ALA A 197 -0.54 -21.86 -10.44
N ILE A 198 -1.04 -22.15 -9.25
CA ILE A 198 -1.90 -21.31 -8.44
C ILE A 198 -1.01 -20.60 -7.42
N LEU A 199 -0.93 -19.27 -7.49
CA LEU A 199 -0.01 -18.48 -6.67
C LEU A 199 -0.73 -17.63 -5.64
N MET A 200 -0.24 -17.66 -4.40
CA MET A 200 -0.55 -16.67 -3.38
C MET A 200 0.73 -15.96 -2.92
N VAL A 201 0.73 -14.63 -3.01
CA VAL A 201 1.81 -13.77 -2.49
C VAL A 201 1.37 -13.18 -1.16
N ALA A 202 1.77 -13.81 -0.05
CA ALA A 202 1.42 -13.36 1.29
C ALA A 202 2.34 -13.95 2.36
N GLY A 203 2.55 -13.21 3.46
CA GLY A 203 3.21 -13.78 4.64
C GLY A 203 2.33 -14.84 5.32
N PHE A 204 2.95 -15.84 5.94
CA PHE A 204 2.24 -16.90 6.68
C PHE A 204 1.80 -16.40 8.05
N ARG A 205 0.64 -15.72 8.07
CA ARG A 205 -0.03 -15.16 9.26
C ARG A 205 -1.46 -15.68 9.31
N GLU A 206 -2.08 -15.63 10.48
CA GLU A 206 -3.47 -16.08 10.68
C GLU A 206 -4.44 -15.38 9.71
N ALA A 207 -4.26 -14.08 9.50
CA ALA A 207 -5.09 -13.30 8.59
C ALA A 207 -5.10 -13.80 7.12
N LYS A 208 -4.19 -14.67 6.70
CA LYS A 208 -3.95 -14.95 5.27
C LYS A 208 -4.54 -16.25 4.72
N ASP A 209 -5.00 -17.16 5.58
CA ASP A 209 -5.73 -18.39 5.22
C ASP A 209 -5.19 -19.17 4.01
N GLN A 210 -3.90 -19.51 4.02
CA GLN A 210 -3.33 -20.44 3.06
C GLN A 210 -3.99 -21.83 3.12
N ASP A 211 -4.63 -22.14 4.23
CA ASP A 211 -5.30 -23.39 4.52
C ASP A 211 -6.41 -23.71 3.49
N SER A 212 -7.21 -22.71 3.12
CA SER A 212 -8.26 -22.84 2.09
C SER A 212 -7.71 -23.22 0.72
N ILE A 213 -6.53 -22.70 0.35
CA ILE A 213 -5.89 -23.03 -0.94
C ILE A 213 -5.37 -24.48 -0.92
N VAL A 214 -4.78 -24.95 0.19
CA VAL A 214 -4.32 -26.33 0.33
C VAL A 214 -5.49 -27.30 0.26
N ARG A 215 -6.60 -26.97 0.95
CA ARG A 215 -7.84 -27.79 0.88
C ARG A 215 -8.42 -27.81 -0.53
N ALA A 216 -8.44 -26.67 -1.24
CA ALA A 216 -8.90 -26.60 -2.63
C ALA A 216 -8.02 -27.49 -3.54
N LEU A 217 -6.69 -27.45 -3.36
CA LEU A 217 -5.78 -28.30 -4.13
C LEU A 217 -6.06 -29.78 -3.95
N SER A 218 -6.48 -30.24 -2.76
CA SER A 218 -6.84 -31.64 -2.52
C SER A 218 -8.12 -32.09 -3.25
N LEU A 219 -8.93 -31.16 -3.72
CA LEU A 219 -10.14 -31.42 -4.51
C LEU A 219 -9.88 -31.36 -6.02
N LEU A 220 -8.70 -30.86 -6.44
CA LEU A 220 -8.32 -30.71 -7.83
C LEU A 220 -7.49 -31.91 -8.32
N ASP A 221 -7.41 -32.08 -9.65
CA ASP A 221 -6.51 -33.05 -10.27
C ASP A 221 -5.03 -32.64 -10.08
N GLN A 222 -4.34 -33.31 -9.18
CA GLN A 222 -2.94 -33.00 -8.81
C GLN A 222 -1.94 -33.21 -9.95
N ASN A 223 -2.31 -33.84 -11.05
CA ASN A 223 -1.49 -33.93 -12.25
C ASN A 223 -1.56 -32.62 -13.08
N LYS A 224 -2.63 -31.84 -12.90
CA LYS A 224 -2.88 -30.60 -13.65
C LYS A 224 -2.53 -29.33 -12.87
N TYR A 225 -2.48 -29.39 -11.54
CA TYR A 225 -2.32 -28.21 -10.70
C TYR A 225 -1.20 -28.35 -9.68
N GLU A 226 -0.58 -27.21 -9.35
CA GLU A 226 0.29 -27.06 -8.19
C GLU A 226 0.08 -25.69 -7.54
N VAL A 227 0.41 -25.57 -6.27
CA VAL A 227 0.26 -24.33 -5.49
C VAL A 227 1.63 -23.75 -5.15
N TRP A 228 1.79 -22.46 -5.34
CA TRP A 228 2.96 -21.68 -4.96
C TRP A 228 2.62 -20.69 -3.87
N PHE A 229 3.36 -20.70 -2.77
CA PHE A 229 3.27 -19.70 -1.73
C PHE A 229 4.54 -18.86 -1.70
N ALA A 230 4.46 -17.56 -2.02
CA ALA A 230 5.55 -16.61 -1.91
C ALA A 230 5.39 -15.77 -0.64
N GLY A 231 6.27 -15.98 0.33
CA GLY A 231 6.28 -15.31 1.62
C GLY A 231 6.87 -16.18 2.71
N VAL A 232 7.01 -15.60 3.91
CA VAL A 232 7.50 -16.30 5.12
C VAL A 232 6.62 -15.92 6.32
N GLY A 233 6.64 -16.71 7.38
CA GLY A 233 5.90 -16.40 8.59
C GLY A 233 5.67 -17.62 9.49
N MET A 234 5.13 -17.38 10.68
CA MET A 234 5.03 -18.41 11.75
C MET A 234 4.09 -19.57 11.41
N ARG A 235 3.09 -19.36 10.54
CA ARG A 235 2.16 -20.43 10.15
C ARG A 235 2.68 -21.36 9.04
N GLN A 236 3.86 -21.10 8.48
CA GLN A 236 4.37 -21.88 7.35
C GLN A 236 4.44 -23.38 7.64
N ASP A 237 4.88 -23.78 8.84
CA ASP A 237 4.97 -25.19 9.18
C ASP A 237 3.60 -25.85 9.42
N ILE A 238 2.63 -25.07 9.91
CA ILE A 238 1.23 -25.53 10.02
C ILE A 238 0.68 -25.85 8.63
N VAL A 239 0.89 -24.97 7.66
CA VAL A 239 0.44 -25.16 6.27
C VAL A 239 1.14 -26.33 5.59
N LYS A 240 2.44 -26.57 5.86
CA LYS A 240 3.15 -27.77 5.40
C LYS A 240 2.57 -29.06 5.96
N GLN A 241 2.24 -29.07 7.25
CA GLN A 241 1.60 -30.23 7.89
C GLN A 241 0.21 -30.48 7.31
N LEU A 242 -0.56 -29.41 7.08
CA LEU A 242 -1.86 -29.49 6.44
C LEU A 242 -1.75 -30.10 5.03
N ALA A 243 -0.80 -29.65 4.22
CA ALA A 243 -0.57 -30.21 2.88
C ALA A 243 -0.22 -31.70 2.93
N LYS A 244 0.55 -32.14 3.94
CA LYS A 244 0.84 -33.57 4.16
C LYS A 244 -0.41 -34.36 4.53
N SER A 245 -1.25 -33.84 5.42
CA SER A 245 -2.47 -34.52 5.87
C SER A 245 -3.50 -34.70 4.75
N PHE A 246 -3.51 -33.81 3.76
CA PHE A 246 -4.35 -33.89 2.56
C PHE A 246 -3.65 -34.66 1.40
N GLY A 247 -2.42 -35.16 1.56
CA GLY A 247 -1.70 -35.92 0.54
C GLY A 247 -1.24 -35.09 -0.67
N VAL A 248 -1.16 -33.76 -0.53
CA VAL A 248 -0.80 -32.82 -1.64
C VAL A 248 0.56 -32.13 -1.43
N ALA A 249 1.36 -32.57 -0.48
CA ALA A 249 2.60 -31.88 -0.09
C ALA A 249 3.62 -31.75 -1.23
N ASP A 250 3.67 -32.71 -2.16
CA ASP A 250 4.56 -32.70 -3.34
C ASP A 250 4.08 -31.71 -4.43
N LYS A 251 2.85 -31.20 -4.33
CA LYS A 251 2.27 -30.19 -5.22
C LYS A 251 2.21 -28.80 -4.61
N VAL A 252 2.75 -28.61 -3.40
CA VAL A 252 2.82 -27.30 -2.73
C VAL A 252 4.28 -26.85 -2.64
N ARG A 253 4.58 -25.69 -3.26
CA ARG A 253 5.91 -25.10 -3.25
C ARG A 253 5.95 -23.85 -2.35
N PHE A 254 6.86 -23.84 -1.42
CA PHE A 254 7.13 -22.70 -0.53
C PHE A 254 8.33 -21.91 -1.09
N LEU A 255 8.05 -20.79 -1.76
CA LEU A 255 9.07 -20.01 -2.47
C LEU A 255 9.88 -19.09 -1.54
N GLY A 256 9.53 -19.03 -0.25
CA GLY A 256 10.19 -18.14 0.71
C GLY A 256 9.94 -16.64 0.44
N LEU A 257 10.78 -15.80 1.04
CA LEU A 257 10.76 -14.35 0.79
C LEU A 257 11.34 -14.08 -0.61
N ARG A 258 10.57 -13.39 -1.44
CA ARG A 258 10.95 -13.05 -2.82
C ARG A 258 11.11 -11.55 -2.97
N THR A 259 12.10 -11.14 -3.73
CA THR A 259 12.34 -9.74 -4.15
C THR A 259 11.93 -9.48 -5.60
N ASP A 260 11.66 -10.55 -6.36
CA ASP A 260 11.27 -10.55 -7.77
C ASP A 260 9.79 -10.89 -7.96
N ILE A 261 8.92 -10.36 -7.08
CA ILE A 261 7.47 -10.62 -7.10
C ILE A 261 6.84 -10.42 -8.50
N PRO A 262 7.17 -9.37 -9.27
CA PRO A 262 6.66 -9.24 -10.63
C PRO A 262 6.91 -10.47 -11.51
N SER A 263 8.14 -11.01 -11.51
CA SER A 263 8.52 -12.18 -12.29
C SER A 263 7.84 -13.47 -11.80
N VAL A 264 7.61 -13.59 -10.48
CA VAL A 264 6.88 -14.71 -9.87
C VAL A 264 5.40 -14.67 -10.29
N LEU A 265 4.75 -13.51 -10.18
CA LEU A 265 3.35 -13.31 -10.61
C LEU A 265 3.16 -13.64 -12.10
N ARG A 266 4.09 -13.19 -12.94
CA ARG A 266 4.06 -13.47 -14.40
C ARG A 266 4.25 -14.94 -14.74
N ALA A 267 4.96 -15.72 -13.91
CA ALA A 267 5.18 -17.15 -14.11
C ALA A 267 3.96 -18.00 -13.72
N ALA A 268 3.09 -17.53 -12.85
CA ALA A 268 1.88 -18.22 -12.41
C ALA A 268 0.76 -18.17 -13.46
N ASP A 269 -0.25 -19.03 -13.30
CA ASP A 269 -1.40 -19.11 -14.20
C ASP A 269 -2.68 -18.52 -13.56
N ILE A 270 -2.85 -18.69 -12.25
CA ILE A 270 -4.00 -18.18 -11.48
C ILE A 270 -3.46 -17.55 -10.20
N ILE A 271 -3.93 -16.37 -9.85
CA ILE A 271 -3.55 -15.68 -8.62
C ILE A 271 -4.70 -15.78 -7.62
N VAL A 272 -4.40 -16.17 -6.38
CA VAL A 272 -5.41 -16.33 -5.31
C VAL A 272 -5.02 -15.54 -4.08
N MET A 273 -5.99 -14.91 -3.44
CA MET A 273 -5.86 -14.30 -2.12
C MET A 273 -7.02 -14.78 -1.22
N SER A 274 -6.75 -15.70 -0.31
CA SER A 274 -7.74 -16.36 0.54
C SER A 274 -7.90 -15.75 1.93
N SER A 275 -7.41 -14.55 2.17
CA SER A 275 -7.32 -13.93 3.51
C SER A 275 -8.65 -13.93 4.28
N HIS A 276 -8.57 -14.07 5.60
CA HIS A 276 -9.72 -13.89 6.51
C HIS A 276 -10.14 -12.42 6.63
N TRP A 277 -9.19 -11.50 6.58
CA TRP A 277 -9.40 -10.04 6.57
C TRP A 277 -8.19 -9.31 5.97
N GLU A 278 -8.46 -8.17 5.35
CA GLU A 278 -7.46 -7.26 4.80
C GLU A 278 -7.84 -5.80 5.05
N GLY A 279 -6.82 -4.92 5.03
CA GLY A 279 -7.04 -3.52 4.67
C GLY A 279 -7.19 -3.39 3.15
N LEU A 280 -6.88 -2.23 2.56
CA LEU A 280 -6.72 -2.15 1.11
C LEU A 280 -5.45 -2.92 0.74
N SER A 281 -5.62 -4.13 0.19
CA SER A 281 -4.49 -5.01 -0.15
C SER A 281 -3.88 -4.63 -1.49
N LEU A 282 -2.67 -4.07 -1.46
CA LEU A 282 -1.91 -3.82 -2.71
C LEU A 282 -1.56 -5.12 -3.43
N SER A 283 -1.38 -6.22 -2.70
CA SER A 283 -1.12 -7.54 -3.30
C SER A 283 -2.27 -8.01 -4.19
N ASN A 284 -3.53 -7.58 -3.92
CA ASN A 284 -4.65 -7.80 -4.85
C ASN A 284 -4.39 -7.13 -6.18
N VAL A 285 -4.06 -5.83 -6.13
CA VAL A 285 -3.82 -5.02 -7.32
C VAL A 285 -2.62 -5.56 -8.10
N GLU A 286 -1.54 -5.92 -7.40
CA GLU A 286 -0.38 -6.58 -7.99
C GLU A 286 -0.76 -7.87 -8.70
N GLY A 287 -1.56 -8.73 -8.03
CA GLY A 287 -2.06 -9.98 -8.60
C GLY A 287 -2.95 -9.78 -9.81
N MET A 288 -3.76 -8.71 -9.83
CA MET A 288 -4.65 -8.38 -10.96
C MET A 288 -3.90 -7.74 -12.15
N SER A 289 -2.66 -7.25 -11.94
CA SER A 289 -1.90 -6.49 -12.94
C SER A 289 -1.14 -7.35 -13.97
N VAL A 290 -1.17 -8.67 -13.87
CA VAL A 290 -0.36 -9.57 -14.69
C VAL A 290 -1.11 -10.25 -15.85
N HIS A 291 -2.32 -9.80 -16.18
CA HIS A 291 -3.21 -10.45 -17.18
C HIS A 291 -3.45 -11.93 -16.89
N LYS A 292 -3.72 -12.24 -15.62
CA LYS A 292 -4.12 -13.56 -15.14
C LYS A 292 -5.41 -13.45 -14.35
N PRO A 293 -6.26 -14.49 -14.30
CA PRO A 293 -7.40 -14.50 -13.42
C PRO A 293 -6.98 -14.34 -11.95
N PHE A 294 -7.73 -13.51 -11.24
CA PHE A 294 -7.55 -13.27 -9.82
C PHE A 294 -8.81 -13.72 -9.06
N ILE A 295 -8.61 -14.57 -8.05
CA ILE A 295 -9.65 -15.06 -7.15
C ILE A 295 -9.36 -14.56 -5.74
N ALA A 296 -10.36 -14.03 -5.04
CA ALA A 296 -10.23 -13.61 -3.66
C ALA A 296 -11.36 -14.15 -2.78
N SER A 297 -11.09 -14.35 -1.49
CA SER A 297 -12.14 -14.56 -0.50
C SER A 297 -13.04 -13.33 -0.39
N ASP A 298 -14.35 -13.54 -0.20
CA ASP A 298 -15.34 -12.47 -0.11
C ASP A 298 -15.36 -11.81 1.27
N VAL A 299 -14.27 -11.08 1.59
CA VAL A 299 -14.07 -10.35 2.84
C VAL A 299 -13.76 -8.88 2.58
N ASN A 300 -13.94 -8.05 3.60
CA ASN A 300 -13.60 -6.62 3.51
C ASN A 300 -12.12 -6.42 3.15
N GLY A 301 -11.84 -5.40 2.35
CA GLY A 301 -10.50 -5.10 1.82
C GLY A 301 -10.16 -5.88 0.54
N LEU A 302 -10.64 -7.12 0.39
CA LEU A 302 -10.52 -7.88 -0.87
C LEU A 302 -11.72 -7.62 -1.78
N ARG A 303 -12.94 -7.62 -1.22
CA ARG A 303 -14.17 -7.39 -1.95
C ARG A 303 -14.18 -6.08 -2.72
N GLU A 304 -13.73 -4.98 -2.11
CA GLU A 304 -13.76 -3.64 -2.70
C GLU A 304 -12.92 -3.53 -3.98
N VAL A 305 -11.82 -4.29 -4.04
CA VAL A 305 -10.94 -4.31 -5.22
C VAL A 305 -11.45 -5.31 -6.25
N THR A 306 -11.93 -6.49 -5.81
CA THR A 306 -12.15 -7.65 -6.67
C THR A 306 -13.56 -7.72 -7.25
N LYS A 307 -14.59 -7.23 -6.52
CA LYS A 307 -16.01 -7.37 -6.93
C LYS A 307 -16.27 -6.75 -8.30
N GLY A 308 -16.83 -7.56 -9.20
CA GLY A 308 -17.18 -7.14 -10.57
C GLY A 308 -16.03 -7.21 -11.56
N TYR A 309 -14.80 -7.53 -11.13
CA TYR A 309 -13.61 -7.60 -11.98
C TYR A 309 -12.92 -8.98 -11.92
N GLY A 310 -12.53 -9.44 -10.74
CA GLY A 310 -12.07 -10.80 -10.49
C GLY A 310 -13.20 -11.67 -9.93
N ILE A 311 -12.86 -12.83 -9.42
CA ILE A 311 -13.81 -13.78 -8.82
C ILE A 311 -13.74 -13.68 -7.30
N LEU A 312 -14.89 -13.64 -6.66
CA LEU A 312 -15.04 -13.76 -5.21
C LEU A 312 -15.58 -15.13 -4.85
N PHE A 313 -14.91 -15.84 -3.95
CA PHE A 313 -15.43 -17.07 -3.38
C PHE A 313 -15.82 -16.87 -1.91
N PRO A 314 -16.84 -17.59 -1.40
CA PRO A 314 -17.24 -17.49 0.00
C PRO A 314 -16.06 -17.84 0.92
N HIS A 315 -15.84 -17.02 1.93
CA HIS A 315 -14.76 -17.19 2.90
C HIS A 315 -14.66 -18.64 3.42
N GLU A 316 -13.45 -19.19 3.46
CA GLU A 316 -13.15 -20.59 3.86
C GLU A 316 -13.79 -21.69 3.00
N ASN A 317 -14.43 -21.35 1.89
CA ASN A 317 -15.07 -22.35 1.03
C ASN A 317 -14.11 -22.90 -0.04
N ALA A 318 -13.28 -23.86 0.36
CA ALA A 318 -12.31 -24.50 -0.52
C ALA A 318 -12.95 -25.20 -1.74
N LYS A 319 -14.21 -25.66 -1.62
CA LYS A 319 -14.92 -26.33 -2.72
C LYS A 319 -15.23 -25.35 -3.85
N VAL A 320 -15.82 -24.19 -3.53
CA VAL A 320 -16.11 -23.14 -4.52
C VAL A 320 -14.81 -22.61 -5.13
N LEU A 321 -13.73 -22.46 -4.33
CA LEU A 321 -12.42 -22.08 -4.85
C LEU A 321 -11.90 -23.10 -5.88
N ALA A 322 -12.00 -24.39 -5.60
CA ALA A 322 -11.60 -25.45 -6.54
C ALA A 322 -12.45 -25.43 -7.83
N GLU A 323 -13.78 -25.28 -7.71
CA GLU A 323 -14.70 -25.19 -8.86
C GLU A 323 -14.34 -24.02 -9.79
N GLU A 324 -14.03 -22.84 -9.26
CA GLU A 324 -13.62 -21.68 -10.07
C GLU A 324 -12.23 -21.88 -10.72
N ILE A 325 -11.30 -22.53 -10.03
CA ILE A 325 -9.98 -22.88 -10.60
C ILE A 325 -10.15 -23.85 -11.76
N GLU A 326 -10.98 -24.89 -11.62
CA GLU A 326 -11.26 -25.84 -12.72
C GLU A 326 -11.98 -25.17 -13.90
N ARG A 327 -12.88 -24.24 -13.64
CA ARG A 327 -13.58 -23.50 -14.69
C ARG A 327 -12.60 -22.74 -15.58
N PHE A 328 -11.56 -22.13 -15.01
CA PHE A 328 -10.51 -21.44 -15.78
C PHE A 328 -9.69 -22.40 -16.64
N ALA A 329 -9.54 -23.65 -16.25
CA ALA A 329 -8.80 -24.63 -17.03
C ALA A 329 -9.62 -25.20 -18.20
N ASN A 330 -10.95 -25.20 -18.08
CA ASN A 330 -11.87 -25.81 -19.04
C ASN A 330 -12.50 -24.78 -19.99
N ASP A 331 -12.37 -23.48 -19.71
CA ASP A 331 -12.95 -22.38 -20.52
C ASP A 331 -11.93 -21.27 -20.75
N ASP A 332 -11.22 -21.34 -21.86
CA ASP A 332 -10.21 -20.35 -22.25
C ASP A 332 -10.83 -18.96 -22.51
N SER A 333 -12.09 -18.88 -22.90
CA SER A 333 -12.78 -17.60 -23.13
C SER A 333 -13.05 -16.92 -21.78
N TYR A 334 -13.59 -17.69 -20.83
CA TYR A 334 -13.81 -17.22 -19.47
C TYR A 334 -12.48 -16.80 -18.78
N TYR A 335 -11.43 -17.60 -18.95
CA TYR A 335 -10.10 -17.25 -18.43
C TYR A 335 -9.65 -15.87 -18.93
N ARG A 336 -9.69 -15.63 -20.24
CA ARG A 336 -9.26 -14.36 -20.84
C ARG A 336 -10.16 -13.20 -20.44
N GLU A 337 -11.46 -13.40 -20.42
CA GLU A 337 -12.40 -12.36 -19.99
C GLU A 337 -12.08 -11.88 -18.56
N ILE A 338 -11.92 -12.80 -17.60
CA ILE A 338 -11.63 -12.45 -16.21
C ILE A 338 -10.23 -11.82 -16.08
N ALA A 339 -9.22 -12.35 -16.78
CA ALA A 339 -7.88 -11.77 -16.78
C ALA A 339 -7.87 -10.31 -17.27
N ASP A 340 -8.60 -10.00 -18.35
CA ASP A 340 -8.72 -8.65 -18.91
C ASP A 340 -9.50 -7.71 -17.97
N ARG A 341 -10.54 -8.21 -17.32
CA ARG A 341 -11.31 -7.46 -16.32
C ARG A 341 -10.43 -7.12 -15.12
N CYS A 342 -9.65 -8.08 -14.61
CA CYS A 342 -8.69 -7.89 -13.54
C CYS A 342 -7.66 -6.81 -13.91
N PHE A 343 -7.06 -6.90 -15.09
CA PHE A 343 -6.08 -5.93 -15.54
C PHE A 343 -6.64 -4.50 -15.66
N ARG A 344 -7.85 -4.36 -16.25
CA ARG A 344 -8.54 -3.04 -16.29
C ARG A 344 -8.78 -2.47 -14.90
N ARG A 345 -9.12 -3.31 -13.93
CA ARG A 345 -9.27 -2.88 -12.53
C ARG A 345 -7.95 -2.42 -11.94
N ALA A 346 -6.86 -3.17 -12.17
CA ALA A 346 -5.54 -2.80 -11.68
C ALA A 346 -5.11 -1.40 -12.17
N LEU A 347 -5.40 -1.05 -13.43
CA LEU A 347 -5.08 0.27 -13.99
C LEU A 347 -5.75 1.45 -13.25
N GLU A 348 -6.81 1.21 -12.49
CA GLU A 348 -7.42 2.24 -11.64
C GLU A 348 -6.54 2.60 -10.44
N PHE A 349 -5.67 1.67 -10.03
CA PHE A 349 -4.71 1.81 -8.94
C PHE A 349 -3.27 2.04 -9.44
N ASP A 350 -3.10 2.53 -10.67
CA ASP A 350 -1.77 2.83 -11.18
C ASP A 350 -1.07 3.89 -10.34
N ILE A 351 0.21 3.66 -10.04
CA ILE A 351 1.00 4.54 -9.19
C ILE A 351 1.11 5.96 -9.76
N ASN A 352 1.08 6.13 -11.08
CA ASN A 352 1.14 7.45 -11.70
C ASN A 352 -0.15 8.24 -11.46
N LYS A 353 -1.31 7.58 -11.37
CA LYS A 353 -2.57 8.22 -10.95
C LYS A 353 -2.50 8.68 -9.50
N MET A 354 -1.94 7.84 -8.63
CA MET A 354 -1.69 8.23 -7.24
C MET A 354 -0.80 9.46 -7.18
N VAL A 355 0.34 9.44 -7.87
CA VAL A 355 1.31 10.55 -7.87
C VAL A 355 0.68 11.85 -8.43
N ALA A 356 -0.10 11.76 -9.51
CA ALA A 356 -0.83 12.91 -10.06
C ALA A 356 -1.81 13.52 -9.04
N GLY A 357 -2.52 12.67 -8.28
CA GLY A 357 -3.39 13.15 -7.21
C GLY A 357 -2.63 13.84 -6.07
N TYR A 358 -1.47 13.33 -5.68
CA TYR A 358 -0.59 13.99 -4.71
C TYR A 358 -0.08 15.33 -5.24
N ASP A 359 0.35 15.38 -6.50
CA ASP A 359 0.83 16.62 -7.12
C ASP A 359 -0.27 17.68 -7.20
N GLU A 360 -1.48 17.31 -7.60
CA GLU A 360 -2.64 18.21 -7.63
C GLU A 360 -2.88 18.84 -6.24
N ILE A 361 -2.84 18.05 -5.18
CA ILE A 361 -2.99 18.56 -3.81
C ILE A 361 -1.85 19.53 -3.46
N TYR A 362 -0.61 19.21 -3.78
CA TYR A 362 0.52 20.09 -3.50
C TYR A 362 0.39 21.42 -4.27
N GLN A 363 -0.01 21.38 -5.54
CA GLN A 363 -0.26 22.58 -6.34
C GLN A 363 -1.36 23.46 -5.73
N ASN A 364 -2.48 22.85 -5.33
CA ASN A 364 -3.59 23.56 -4.73
C ASN A 364 -3.19 24.24 -3.41
N VAL A 365 -2.50 23.50 -2.53
CA VAL A 365 -2.02 24.03 -1.24
C VAL A 365 -1.00 25.16 -1.44
N TYR A 366 -0.08 25.01 -2.38
CA TYR A 366 0.95 26.00 -2.68
C TYR A 366 0.38 27.30 -3.29
N ASN A 367 -0.55 27.17 -4.23
CA ASN A 367 -1.18 28.34 -4.88
C ASN A 367 -2.03 29.13 -3.90
N HIS A 368 -2.81 28.44 -3.06
CA HIS A 368 -3.59 29.10 -2.01
C HIS A 368 -2.73 29.90 -1.02
N ARG A 369 -1.55 29.36 -0.64
CA ARG A 369 -0.59 30.11 0.18
C ARG A 369 -0.12 31.37 -0.50
N LYS A 370 0.19 31.34 -1.80
CA LYS A 370 0.62 32.52 -2.55
C LYS A 370 -0.47 33.60 -2.60
N GLU A 371 -1.72 33.21 -2.85
CA GLU A 371 -2.86 34.12 -2.87
C GLU A 371 -3.05 34.81 -1.52
N ASN A 372 -2.95 34.07 -0.41
CA ASN A 372 -3.07 34.65 0.92
C ASN A 372 -1.94 35.66 1.22
N ILE A 373 -0.71 35.36 0.84
CA ILE A 373 0.43 36.29 1.02
C ILE A 373 0.20 37.58 0.20
N ILE A 374 -0.31 37.48 -1.02
CA ILE A 374 -0.58 38.65 -1.87
C ILE A 374 -1.69 39.51 -1.25
N ASN A 375 -2.74 38.88 -0.73
CA ASN A 375 -3.87 39.58 -0.09
C ASN A 375 -3.50 40.22 1.26
N GLU A 376 -2.48 39.70 1.97
CA GLU A 376 -1.97 40.31 3.21
C GLU A 376 -1.05 41.51 2.96
N ILE A 377 -0.50 41.65 1.74
CA ILE A 377 0.41 42.75 1.35
C ILE A 377 -0.39 43.94 0.73
N GLN A 378 -1.60 43.69 0.23
CA GLN A 378 -2.53 44.70 -0.26
C GLN A 378 -3.39 45.28 0.89
#